data_4cabc0715a0518621e61155e5591ef71
#
_entry.id   4cabc0715a0518621e61155e5591ef71
#
_cell.length_a   1.000
_cell.length_b   1.000
_cell.length_c   1.000
_cell.angle_alpha   90.00
_cell.angle_beta   90.00
_cell.angle_gamma   90.00
#
_symmetry.space_group_name_H-M   'P 1'
#
loop_
_entity.id
_entity.type
_entity.pdbx_description
1 polymer ?
#
loop_
_entity_poly.entity_id
_entity_poly.type
_entity_poly.pdbx_seq_one_letter_code
_entity_poly.pdbx_strand_id
1 'polypeptide(L)'
;MASKVGEVFQSAAAIAKGMGVTFKEMMQPTITEDYPDTPPKFQERYRGVHVLQRDENGLEKCVACFLCSAACPADCIYIEAAENTDTLRISGGERYAKVYNIDYNRCIFCGYCVEACPTDAITHGHGFEIASFNTSTLVYRKEQLLAPIPPGANFPLKAEPEEVAAGH
;
A
#
# COMPACT_ATOMS: atom_id res chain seq x y z
N MET A 1 49.27 23.10 -33.18
CA MET A 1 49.68 22.66 -31.84
C MET A 1 49.07 23.63 -30.83
N ALA A 2 47.94 23.28 -30.21
CA ALA A 2 47.44 24.07 -29.10
C ALA A 2 48.52 24.06 -28.01
N SER A 3 48.89 25.21 -27.50
CA SER A 3 49.92 25.33 -26.47
C SER A 3 49.44 24.57 -25.23
N LYS A 4 50.27 23.66 -24.68
CA LYS A 4 49.99 22.93 -23.44
C LYS A 4 49.52 23.84 -22.31
N VAL A 5 49.93 25.08 -22.32
CA VAL A 5 49.51 26.15 -21.40
C VAL A 5 48.04 26.48 -21.60
N GLY A 6 47.55 26.53 -22.85
CA GLY A 6 46.09 26.78 -23.13
C GLY A 6 45.19 25.65 -22.64
N GLU A 7 45.63 24.39 -22.75
CA GLU A 7 44.87 23.24 -22.24
C GLU A 7 44.79 23.23 -20.72
N VAL A 8 45.87 23.60 -20.03
CA VAL A 8 45.89 23.73 -18.56
C VAL A 8 44.95 24.85 -18.10
N PHE A 9 44.91 25.98 -18.78
CA PHE A 9 44.02 27.08 -18.49
C PHE A 9 42.56 26.72 -18.69
N GLN A 10 42.24 26.01 -19.79
CA GLN A 10 40.84 25.52 -20.02
C GLN A 10 40.41 24.52 -18.96
N SER A 11 41.30 23.60 -18.59
CA SER A 11 41.00 22.62 -17.53
C SER A 11 40.78 23.30 -16.18
N ALA A 12 41.61 24.25 -15.79
CA ALA A 12 41.45 25.02 -14.57
C ALA A 12 40.15 25.83 -14.55
N ALA A 13 39.78 26.45 -15.67
CA ALA A 13 38.52 27.18 -15.80
C ALA A 13 37.29 26.25 -15.72
N ALA A 14 37.36 25.05 -16.29
CA ALA A 14 36.31 24.06 -16.19
C ALA A 14 36.07 23.59 -14.74
N ILE A 15 37.18 23.34 -14.00
CA ILE A 15 37.13 22.98 -12.58
C ILE A 15 36.53 24.12 -11.76
N ALA A 16 36.98 25.34 -11.97
CA ALA A 16 36.45 26.51 -11.27
C ALA A 16 34.97 26.72 -11.53
N LYS A 17 34.52 26.52 -12.77
CA LYS A 17 33.09 26.56 -13.12
C LYS A 17 32.28 25.48 -12.40
N GLY A 18 32.78 24.25 -12.34
CA GLY A 18 32.16 23.16 -11.61
C GLY A 18 32.06 23.45 -10.11
N MET A 19 33.13 23.98 -9.50
CA MET A 19 33.11 24.41 -8.10
C MET A 19 32.12 25.54 -7.86
N GLY A 20 31.95 26.46 -8.79
CA GLY A 20 30.97 27.54 -8.70
C GLY A 20 29.52 27.04 -8.71
N VAL A 21 29.23 25.97 -9.46
CA VAL A 21 27.89 25.33 -9.46
C VAL A 21 27.60 24.71 -8.09
N THR A 22 28.53 23.93 -7.57
CA THR A 22 28.34 23.29 -6.24
C THR A 22 28.23 24.30 -5.12
N PHE A 23 29.00 25.38 -5.19
CA PHE A 23 28.92 26.48 -4.22
C PHE A 23 27.56 27.18 -4.27
N LYS A 24 27.00 27.41 -5.49
CA LYS A 24 25.66 27.97 -5.67
C LYS A 24 24.59 27.06 -5.05
N GLU A 25 24.66 25.76 -5.27
CA GLU A 25 23.71 24.80 -4.70
C GLU A 25 23.80 24.73 -3.16
N MET A 26 25.00 24.89 -2.59
CA MET A 26 25.18 24.94 -1.14
C MET A 26 24.47 26.13 -0.48
N MET A 27 24.26 27.24 -1.22
CA MET A 27 23.57 28.42 -0.72
C MET A 27 22.05 28.39 -0.94
N GLN A 28 21.52 27.34 -1.57
CA GLN A 28 20.07 27.19 -1.72
C GLN A 28 19.40 26.64 -0.47
N PRO A 29 18.12 26.96 -0.23
CA PRO A 29 17.39 26.35 0.89
C PRO A 29 17.33 24.83 0.69
N THR A 30 17.48 24.08 1.78
CA THR A 30 17.38 22.62 1.78
C THR A 30 15.97 22.18 1.43
N ILE A 31 15.84 21.17 0.58
CA ILE A 31 14.57 20.52 0.22
C ILE A 31 14.35 19.21 0.98
N THR A 32 15.19 18.96 2.00
CA THR A 32 15.12 17.77 2.84
C THR A 32 13.86 17.80 3.69
N GLU A 33 13.14 16.70 3.73
CA GLU A 33 12.02 16.48 4.65
C GLU A 33 12.54 15.75 5.88
N ASP A 34 12.33 16.33 7.06
CA ASP A 34 12.82 15.79 8.33
C ASP A 34 11.80 14.75 8.86
N TYR A 35 11.88 13.52 8.36
CA TYR A 35 11.12 12.42 8.90
C TYR A 35 11.74 11.96 10.23
N PRO A 36 10.98 11.68 11.33
CA PRO A 36 9.50 11.59 11.37
C PRO A 36 8.76 12.91 11.71
N ASP A 37 9.46 14.00 11.98
CA ASP A 37 8.84 15.26 12.43
C ASP A 37 7.93 15.87 11.35
N THR A 38 8.33 15.73 10.08
CA THR A 38 7.52 16.14 8.94
C THR A 38 7.12 14.92 8.13
N PRO A 39 5.82 14.53 8.13
CA PRO A 39 5.37 13.38 7.36
C PRO A 39 5.51 13.64 5.85
N PRO A 40 5.90 12.63 5.06
CA PRO A 40 6.08 12.78 3.62
C PRO A 40 4.73 13.06 2.93
N LYS A 41 4.76 13.91 1.88
CA LYS A 41 3.60 14.19 1.06
C LYS A 41 3.46 13.12 -0.01
N PHE A 42 2.41 12.30 0.10
CA PHE A 42 2.14 11.24 -0.88
C PHE A 42 1.45 11.77 -2.13
N GLN A 43 1.80 11.18 -3.27
CA GLN A 43 1.08 11.38 -4.52
C GLN A 43 -0.26 10.63 -4.47
N GLU A 44 -1.27 11.09 -5.22
CA GLU A 44 -2.61 10.46 -5.26
C GLU A 44 -2.56 8.96 -5.63
N ARG A 45 -1.62 8.58 -6.51
CA ARG A 45 -1.43 7.20 -6.96
C ARG A 45 -0.35 6.46 -6.19
N TYR A 46 -0.08 6.86 -4.95
CA TYR A 46 0.88 6.16 -4.11
C TYR A 46 0.39 4.74 -3.79
N ARG A 47 1.28 3.77 -3.95
CA ARG A 47 1.01 2.35 -3.69
C ARG A 47 1.48 1.96 -2.30
N GLY A 48 0.74 2.37 -1.28
CA GLY A 48 0.98 1.98 0.11
C GLY A 48 0.23 0.70 0.50
N VAL A 49 0.05 0.50 1.80
CA VAL A 49 -0.66 -0.65 2.37
C VAL A 49 -2.07 -0.73 1.79
N HIS A 50 -2.50 -1.94 1.45
CA HIS A 50 -3.82 -2.18 0.87
C HIS A 50 -4.93 -1.93 1.87
N VAL A 51 -6.08 -1.46 1.37
CA VAL A 51 -7.29 -1.24 2.16
C VAL A 51 -8.45 -1.92 1.45
N LEU A 52 -9.21 -2.73 2.20
CA LEU A 52 -10.45 -3.32 1.73
C LEU A 52 -11.61 -2.34 1.98
N GLN A 53 -12.23 -1.90 0.92
CA GLN A 53 -13.27 -0.87 0.95
C GLN A 53 -14.64 -1.44 1.38
N ARG A 54 -15.44 -0.57 1.99
CA ARG A 54 -16.86 -0.80 2.32
C ARG A 54 -17.74 0.09 1.47
N ASP A 55 -18.98 -0.35 1.31
CA ASP A 55 -20.04 0.47 0.72
C ASP A 55 -20.53 1.54 1.70
N GLU A 56 -21.34 2.46 1.21
CA GLU A 56 -22.02 3.50 2.02
C GLU A 56 -22.87 2.89 3.14
N ASN A 57 -23.40 1.69 2.93
CA ASN A 57 -24.18 0.93 3.91
C ASN A 57 -23.32 0.18 4.93
N GLY A 58 -21.98 0.26 4.83
CA GLY A 58 -21.04 -0.46 5.69
C GLY A 58 -20.75 -1.90 5.26
N LEU A 59 -21.39 -2.42 4.20
CA LEU A 59 -21.14 -3.74 3.65
C LEU A 59 -19.75 -3.80 3.00
N GLU A 60 -19.13 -4.96 3.03
CA GLU A 60 -17.86 -5.17 2.33
C GLU A 60 -18.10 -5.20 0.82
N LYS A 61 -17.29 -4.47 0.06
CA LYS A 61 -17.32 -4.53 -1.42
C LYS A 61 -16.77 -5.83 -1.97
N CYS A 62 -15.96 -6.54 -1.18
CA CYS A 62 -15.32 -7.79 -1.60
C CYS A 62 -16.33 -8.94 -1.67
N VAL A 63 -16.48 -9.51 -2.87
CA VAL A 63 -17.36 -10.65 -3.15
C VAL A 63 -16.58 -11.97 -3.30
N ALA A 64 -15.33 -12.02 -2.88
CA ALA A 64 -14.45 -13.18 -2.97
C ALA A 64 -14.43 -13.82 -4.38
N CYS A 65 -14.17 -13.02 -5.41
CA CYS A 65 -14.09 -13.48 -6.80
C CYS A 65 -12.73 -14.08 -7.19
N PHE A 66 -11.71 -13.98 -6.32
CA PHE A 66 -10.34 -14.49 -6.50
C PHE A 66 -9.51 -13.82 -7.60
N LEU A 67 -10.02 -12.84 -8.34
CA LEU A 67 -9.29 -12.20 -9.42
C LEU A 67 -8.02 -11.50 -8.95
N CYS A 68 -8.04 -10.87 -7.78
CA CYS A 68 -6.87 -10.22 -7.20
C CYS A 68 -5.77 -11.23 -6.80
N SER A 69 -6.15 -12.42 -6.33
CA SER A 69 -5.20 -13.50 -6.04
C SER A 69 -4.60 -14.07 -7.33
N ALA A 70 -5.43 -14.30 -8.36
CA ALA A 70 -4.97 -14.79 -9.66
C ALA A 70 -4.07 -13.80 -10.41
N ALA A 71 -4.29 -12.48 -10.23
CA ALA A 71 -3.48 -11.45 -10.85
C ALA A 71 -2.17 -11.16 -10.10
N CYS A 72 -1.99 -11.72 -8.91
CA CYS A 72 -0.83 -11.45 -8.07
C CYS A 72 0.42 -12.18 -8.57
N PRO A 73 1.48 -11.49 -9.04
CA PRO A 73 2.69 -12.14 -9.52
C PRO A 73 3.54 -12.78 -8.41
N ALA A 74 3.28 -12.39 -7.14
CA ALA A 74 4.02 -12.86 -5.96
C ALA A 74 3.24 -13.89 -5.14
N ASP A 75 2.03 -14.30 -5.56
CA ASP A 75 1.15 -15.23 -4.84
C ASP A 75 1.01 -14.90 -3.34
N CYS A 76 0.89 -13.61 -3.02
CA CYS A 76 0.86 -13.13 -1.64
C CYS A 76 -0.55 -12.94 -1.08
N ILE A 77 -1.62 -13.20 -1.86
CA ILE A 77 -3.01 -12.99 -1.46
C ILE A 77 -3.69 -14.33 -1.28
N TYR A 78 -4.15 -14.60 -0.07
CA TYR A 78 -4.92 -15.79 0.29
C TYR A 78 -6.36 -15.40 0.60
N ILE A 79 -7.33 -16.11 -0.01
CA ILE A 79 -8.76 -15.83 0.14
C ILE A 79 -9.51 -17.13 0.40
N GLU A 80 -10.45 -17.10 1.35
CA GLU A 80 -11.49 -18.11 1.50
C GLU A 80 -12.85 -17.45 1.36
N ALA A 81 -13.68 -17.99 0.49
CA ALA A 81 -15.04 -17.50 0.28
C ALA A 81 -16.02 -18.20 1.22
N ALA A 82 -17.05 -17.48 1.65
CA ALA A 82 -18.23 -18.02 2.29
C ALA A 82 -19.50 -17.39 1.68
N GLU A 83 -20.61 -18.06 1.83
CA GLU A 83 -21.90 -17.60 1.31
C GLU A 83 -22.55 -16.61 2.29
N ASN A 84 -23.14 -15.56 1.76
CA ASN A 84 -24.01 -14.70 2.54
C ASN A 84 -25.32 -15.44 2.86
N THR A 85 -25.80 -15.28 4.08
CA THR A 85 -27.11 -15.79 4.48
C THR A 85 -28.12 -14.65 4.53
N ASP A 86 -29.41 -14.95 4.37
CA ASP A 86 -30.49 -13.95 4.43
C ASP A 86 -30.53 -13.24 5.79
N THR A 87 -30.07 -13.91 6.85
CA THR A 87 -30.03 -13.38 8.22
C THR A 87 -28.77 -12.58 8.52
N LEU A 88 -27.66 -12.85 7.82
CA LEU A 88 -26.37 -12.16 8.01
C LEU A 88 -25.74 -11.83 6.65
N ARG A 89 -25.88 -10.59 6.25
CA ARG A 89 -25.33 -10.10 4.99
C ARG A 89 -24.09 -9.25 5.25
N ILE A 90 -22.94 -9.75 4.81
CA ILE A 90 -21.63 -9.13 5.01
C ILE A 90 -21.21 -8.33 3.79
N SER A 91 -21.49 -8.84 2.57
CA SER A 91 -21.15 -8.16 1.32
C SER A 91 -22.39 -7.89 0.46
N GLY A 92 -22.26 -7.05 -0.54
CA GLY A 92 -23.33 -6.77 -1.50
C GLY A 92 -23.66 -7.93 -2.45
N GLY A 93 -22.79 -8.96 -2.56
CA GLY A 93 -22.95 -10.12 -3.43
C GLY A 93 -23.56 -11.34 -2.74
N GLU A 94 -23.53 -12.48 -3.42
CA GLU A 94 -23.97 -13.78 -2.87
C GLU A 94 -22.90 -14.39 -1.95
N ARG A 95 -21.64 -13.99 -2.13
CA ARG A 95 -20.49 -14.50 -1.38
C ARG A 95 -19.70 -13.32 -0.79
N TYR A 96 -18.96 -13.61 0.27
CA TYR A 96 -18.02 -12.69 0.87
C TYR A 96 -16.69 -13.39 1.17
N ALA A 97 -15.62 -12.63 1.39
CA ALA A 97 -14.34 -13.19 1.84
C ALA A 97 -14.43 -13.48 3.34
N LYS A 98 -14.53 -14.75 3.73
CA LYS A 98 -14.44 -15.20 5.12
C LYS A 98 -13.02 -14.96 5.65
N VAL A 99 -12.02 -15.35 4.87
CA VAL A 99 -10.61 -15.07 5.13
C VAL A 99 -10.05 -14.26 3.97
N TYR A 100 -9.30 -13.23 4.28
CA TYR A 100 -8.56 -12.44 3.30
C TYR A 100 -7.23 -12.02 3.93
N ASN A 101 -6.14 -12.61 3.48
CA ASN A 101 -4.82 -12.33 4.01
C ASN A 101 -3.89 -11.85 2.91
N ILE A 102 -3.04 -10.88 3.24
CA ILE A 102 -1.95 -10.42 2.37
C ILE A 102 -0.63 -10.63 3.11
N ASP A 103 0.27 -11.39 2.49
CA ASP A 103 1.63 -11.57 2.99
C ASP A 103 2.54 -10.44 2.47
N TYR A 104 2.79 -9.45 3.30
CA TYR A 104 3.66 -8.31 2.96
C TYR A 104 5.14 -8.68 2.90
N ASN A 105 5.55 -9.87 3.36
CA ASN A 105 6.92 -10.35 3.13
C ASN A 105 7.16 -10.68 1.64
N ARG A 106 6.09 -10.98 0.89
CA ARG A 106 6.15 -11.32 -0.54
C ARG A 106 5.62 -10.22 -1.44
N CYS A 107 4.74 -9.37 -0.92
CA CYS A 107 4.09 -8.33 -1.70
C CYS A 107 5.12 -7.31 -2.24
N ILE A 108 5.06 -7.05 -3.55
CA ILE A 108 5.92 -6.08 -4.24
C ILE A 108 5.21 -4.74 -4.52
N PHE A 109 4.02 -4.54 -4.00
CA PHE A 109 3.19 -3.33 -4.17
C PHE A 109 2.97 -2.94 -5.64
N CYS A 110 2.86 -3.91 -6.56
CA CYS A 110 2.70 -3.68 -8.00
C CYS A 110 1.35 -3.08 -8.39
N GLY A 111 0.29 -3.29 -7.58
CA GLY A 111 -1.05 -2.76 -7.81
C GLY A 111 -1.94 -3.59 -8.74
N TYR A 112 -1.47 -4.72 -9.30
CA TYR A 112 -2.29 -5.56 -10.20
C TYR A 112 -3.55 -6.10 -9.53
N CYS A 113 -3.50 -6.36 -8.22
CA CYS A 113 -4.68 -6.77 -7.47
C CYS A 113 -5.78 -5.69 -7.44
N VAL A 114 -5.39 -4.41 -7.41
CA VAL A 114 -6.33 -3.28 -7.47
C VAL A 114 -6.94 -3.16 -8.86
N GLU A 115 -6.11 -3.25 -9.90
CA GLU A 115 -6.56 -3.17 -11.30
C GLU A 115 -7.46 -4.35 -11.70
N ALA A 116 -7.22 -5.54 -11.15
CA ALA A 116 -8.01 -6.74 -11.43
C ALA A 116 -9.33 -6.80 -10.64
N CYS A 117 -9.57 -5.91 -9.70
CA CYS A 117 -10.76 -5.95 -8.86
C CYS A 117 -11.98 -5.33 -9.55
N PRO A 118 -13.04 -6.09 -9.89
CA PRO A 118 -14.20 -5.56 -10.62
C PRO A 118 -15.13 -4.71 -9.74
N THR A 119 -15.00 -4.79 -8.42
CA THR A 119 -15.88 -4.11 -7.45
C THR A 119 -15.17 -2.96 -6.72
N ASP A 120 -13.94 -2.62 -7.09
CA ASP A 120 -13.09 -1.67 -6.39
C ASP A 120 -13.03 -1.93 -4.87
N ALA A 121 -13.03 -3.21 -4.51
CA ALA A 121 -13.01 -3.65 -3.13
C ALA A 121 -11.65 -3.53 -2.48
N ILE A 122 -10.57 -3.64 -3.25
CA ILE A 122 -9.20 -3.46 -2.77
C ILE A 122 -8.59 -2.21 -3.41
N THR A 123 -8.01 -1.36 -2.61
CA THR A 123 -7.34 -0.12 -3.04
C THR A 123 -6.01 0.02 -2.30
N HIS A 124 -5.13 0.89 -2.79
CA HIS A 124 -3.95 1.30 -2.05
C HIS A 124 -4.28 2.46 -1.11
N GLY A 125 -3.85 2.34 0.14
CA GLY A 125 -3.82 3.45 1.09
C GLY A 125 -2.47 4.17 1.07
N HIS A 126 -2.29 5.13 1.98
CA HIS A 126 -1.04 5.87 2.15
C HIS A 126 -0.15 5.33 3.27
N GLY A 127 -0.53 4.22 3.92
CA GLY A 127 0.28 3.56 4.93
C GLY A 127 1.57 3.00 4.32
N PHE A 128 2.72 3.27 4.93
CA PHE A 128 4.03 2.79 4.49
C PHE A 128 4.88 2.24 5.64
N GLU A 129 4.50 2.54 6.88
CA GLU A 129 5.22 2.10 8.08
C GLU A 129 4.78 0.69 8.47
N ILE A 130 5.36 -0.30 7.81
CA ILE A 130 5.06 -1.72 8.04
C ILE A 130 6.24 -2.49 8.66
N ALA A 131 7.24 -1.77 9.16
CA ALA A 131 8.39 -2.42 9.78
C ALA A 131 7.98 -3.20 11.04
N SER A 132 8.46 -4.43 11.17
CA SER A 132 8.15 -5.31 12.29
C SER A 132 9.35 -6.16 12.66
N PHE A 133 9.44 -6.55 13.95
CA PHE A 133 10.48 -7.46 14.45
C PHE A 133 10.21 -8.93 14.09
N ASN A 134 8.98 -9.28 13.72
CA ASN A 134 8.58 -10.65 13.43
C ASN A 134 7.89 -10.73 12.06
N THR A 135 8.33 -11.65 11.22
CA THR A 135 7.76 -11.88 9.87
C THR A 135 6.29 -12.32 9.92
N SER A 136 5.86 -13.01 10.97
CA SER A 136 4.46 -13.44 11.11
C SER A 136 3.48 -12.26 11.25
N THR A 137 3.93 -11.12 11.77
CA THR A 137 3.10 -9.92 11.91
C THR A 137 2.94 -9.15 10.61
N LEU A 138 3.74 -9.47 9.59
CA LEU A 138 3.63 -8.91 8.24
C LEU A 138 2.61 -9.65 7.37
N VAL A 139 1.95 -10.67 7.88
CA VAL A 139 0.77 -11.28 7.26
C VAL A 139 -0.46 -10.55 7.79
N TYR A 140 -0.94 -9.57 7.02
CA TYR A 140 -2.12 -8.80 7.40
C TYR A 140 -3.39 -9.59 7.11
N ARG A 141 -4.23 -9.68 8.13
CA ARG A 141 -5.53 -10.33 8.05
C ARG A 141 -6.61 -9.34 7.62
N LYS A 142 -7.75 -9.85 7.23
CA LYS A 142 -8.91 -9.09 6.76
C LYS A 142 -9.27 -7.92 7.69
N GLU A 143 -9.27 -8.14 9.01
CA GLU A 143 -9.64 -7.13 10.02
C GLU A 143 -8.71 -5.91 10.00
N GLN A 144 -7.42 -6.14 9.69
CA GLN A 144 -6.41 -5.09 9.61
C GLN A 144 -6.48 -4.32 8.28
N LEU A 145 -7.02 -4.96 7.24
CA LEU A 145 -7.13 -4.41 5.90
C LEU A 145 -8.43 -3.65 5.66
N LEU A 146 -9.49 -3.96 6.45
CA LEU A 146 -10.81 -3.37 6.27
C LEU A 146 -10.83 -1.89 6.62
N ALA A 147 -11.42 -1.10 5.72
CA ALA A 147 -11.72 0.30 5.99
C ALA A 147 -12.67 0.44 7.21
N PRO A 148 -12.55 1.53 7.99
CA PRO A 148 -13.47 1.80 9.07
C PRO A 148 -14.92 1.91 8.55
N ILE A 149 -15.88 1.53 9.39
CA ILE A 149 -17.30 1.62 9.05
C ILE A 149 -17.66 3.11 8.89
N PRO A 150 -18.32 3.52 7.79
CA PRO A 150 -18.71 4.89 7.60
C PRO A 150 -19.71 5.32 8.69
N PRO A 151 -19.63 6.57 9.20
CA PRO A 151 -20.54 7.07 10.20
C PRO A 151 -21.98 7.10 9.67
N GLY A 152 -22.90 6.46 10.39
CA GLY A 152 -24.34 6.36 10.00
C GLY A 152 -24.73 5.07 9.29
N ALA A 153 -23.79 4.18 9.00
CA ALA A 153 -24.10 2.86 8.47
C ALA A 153 -24.76 1.97 9.56
N ASN A 154 -25.98 1.52 9.30
CA ASN A 154 -26.67 0.53 10.12
C ASN A 154 -26.18 -0.88 9.77
N PHE A 155 -24.97 -1.19 10.16
CA PHE A 155 -24.42 -2.53 9.93
C PHE A 155 -24.85 -3.43 11.11
N PRO A 156 -25.50 -4.58 10.87
CA PRO A 156 -25.79 -5.54 11.91
C PRO A 156 -24.50 -6.29 12.29
N LEU A 157 -23.63 -5.62 13.04
CA LEU A 157 -22.50 -6.28 13.66
C LEU A 157 -22.91 -6.92 14.97
N LYS A 158 -23.29 -8.19 14.92
CA LYS A 158 -23.04 -9.16 15.97
C LYS A 158 -22.53 -10.43 15.35
N ALA A 159 -21.28 -10.44 14.91
CA ALA A 159 -20.49 -11.65 14.91
C ALA A 159 -19.65 -11.61 16.18
N GLU A 160 -20.02 -12.42 17.17
CA GLU A 160 -19.12 -12.74 18.27
C GLU A 160 -17.84 -13.35 17.68
N PRO A 161 -16.66 -13.07 18.25
CA PRO A 161 -15.43 -13.69 17.78
C PRO A 161 -15.54 -15.19 18.06
N GLU A 162 -15.78 -16.00 17.02
CA GLU A 162 -15.49 -17.42 17.11
C GLU A 162 -14.00 -17.55 17.41
N GLU A 163 -13.71 -18.12 18.56
CA GLU A 163 -12.38 -18.49 19.03
C GLU A 163 -11.66 -19.23 17.89
N VAL A 164 -10.58 -18.60 17.41
CA VAL A 164 -9.66 -19.24 16.47
C VAL A 164 -9.04 -20.40 17.25
N ALA A 165 -9.61 -21.59 17.08
CA ALA A 165 -8.99 -22.82 17.54
C ALA A 165 -7.58 -22.87 16.97
N ALA A 166 -6.60 -22.81 17.86
CA ALA A 166 -5.21 -23.08 17.58
C ALA A 166 -5.12 -24.50 17.02
N GLY A 167 -4.81 -24.60 15.75
CA GLY A 167 -4.65 -25.87 15.05
C GLY A 167 -3.54 -25.78 14.03
N HIS A 168 -2.36 -26.23 14.48
CA HIS A 168 -1.15 -26.70 13.78
C HIS A 168 -0.55 -25.89 12.64
#